data_85fe58385cbc185cf64c7ee632cd44bc
#
_entry.id   85fe58385cbc185cf64c7ee632cd44bc
#
_cell.length_a   1.000
_cell.length_b   1.000
_cell.length_c   1.000
_cell.angle_alpha   90.00
_cell.angle_beta   90.00
_cell.angle_gamma   90.00
#
_symmetry.space_group_name_H-M   'P 1'
#
loop_
_entity.id
_entity.type
_entity.pdbx_description
1 polymer ?
#
loop_
_entity_poly.entity_id
_entity_poly.type
_entity_poly.pdbx_seq_one_letter_code
_entity_poly.pdbx_strand_id
1 'polypeptide(L)'
;QVLQSKSDVATSLAAVSNAEAALNTARTNLSYCTVRAPFNGTISRNLADAGSYINGSVQPVTLATVYKDDHLYSYFNVADNQWLAMLLQQGDSIPKQVNVSLGKDGILNYPAQLDYLSPNVDLNTGTLNIRARLDNPKGILESGLYVSITLPYGKQKNAILIPDASIGTDQLGKYVYVVNDSDIVHYRHIETGQLIGDSLRQIKQGLSPQERYATKALMKVRNGMRINPVQ
;
A
#
# COMPACT_ATOMS: atom_id res chain seq x y z
N GLN A 1 22.27 -11.39 -74.24
CA GLN A 1 21.33 -10.26 -73.96
C GLN A 1 20.45 -10.51 -72.76
N VAL A 2 19.73 -11.62 -72.60
CA VAL A 2 18.82 -11.87 -71.42
C VAL A 2 19.60 -11.90 -70.08
N LEU A 3 20.81 -12.50 -70.08
CA LEU A 3 21.65 -12.53 -68.86
C LEU A 3 22.15 -11.13 -68.48
N GLN A 4 22.52 -10.30 -69.46
CA GLN A 4 22.91 -8.92 -69.19
C GLN A 4 21.80 -8.09 -68.62
N SER A 5 20.56 -8.17 -69.19
CA SER A 5 19.40 -7.46 -68.69
C SER A 5 19.01 -7.89 -67.27
N LYS A 6 19.19 -9.18 -66.94
CA LYS A 6 18.95 -9.66 -65.56
C LYS A 6 20.01 -9.08 -64.59
N SER A 7 21.25 -9.00 -64.99
CA SER A 7 22.33 -8.39 -64.21
C SER A 7 22.07 -6.89 -63.98
N ASP A 8 21.62 -6.18 -65.01
CA ASP A 8 21.34 -4.74 -64.94
C ASP A 8 20.13 -4.46 -64.00
N VAL A 9 19.11 -5.30 -64.07
CA VAL A 9 17.97 -5.24 -63.13
C VAL A 9 18.41 -5.51 -61.69
N ALA A 10 19.24 -6.55 -61.44
CA ALA A 10 19.74 -6.86 -60.10
C ALA A 10 20.61 -5.71 -59.55
N THR A 11 21.46 -5.11 -60.38
CA THR A 11 22.26 -3.96 -59.97
C THR A 11 21.41 -2.74 -59.66
N SER A 12 20.38 -2.48 -60.44
CA SER A 12 19.40 -1.39 -60.18
C SER A 12 18.62 -1.59 -58.91
N LEU A 13 18.17 -2.82 -58.65
CA LEU A 13 17.50 -3.16 -57.40
C LEU A 13 18.41 -3.00 -56.19
N ALA A 14 19.68 -3.40 -56.29
CA ALA A 14 20.66 -3.20 -55.24
C ALA A 14 20.92 -1.70 -54.98
N ALA A 15 20.96 -0.89 -56.05
CA ALA A 15 21.11 0.57 -55.92
C ALA A 15 19.90 1.22 -55.20
N VAL A 16 18.68 0.79 -55.53
CA VAL A 16 17.47 1.25 -54.85
C VAL A 16 17.51 0.85 -53.37
N SER A 17 17.81 -0.40 -53.05
CA SER A 17 17.91 -0.86 -51.65
C SER A 17 18.97 -0.08 -50.85
N ASN A 18 20.12 0.21 -51.45
CA ASN A 18 21.17 1.03 -50.83
C ASN A 18 20.70 2.48 -50.57
N ALA A 19 19.98 3.07 -51.54
CA ALA A 19 19.43 4.41 -51.39
C ALA A 19 18.36 4.48 -50.31
N GLU A 20 17.50 3.46 -50.22
CA GLU A 20 16.48 3.32 -49.13
C GLU A 20 17.16 3.19 -47.77
N ALA A 21 18.20 2.39 -47.62
CA ALA A 21 18.98 2.27 -46.38
C ALA A 21 19.62 3.61 -45.98
N ALA A 22 20.21 4.33 -46.93
CA ALA A 22 20.77 5.66 -46.69
C ALA A 22 19.70 6.67 -46.26
N LEU A 23 18.52 6.65 -46.90
CA LEU A 23 17.39 7.50 -46.52
C LEU A 23 16.89 7.18 -45.09
N ASN A 24 16.77 5.92 -44.74
CA ASN A 24 16.35 5.50 -43.39
C ASN A 24 17.37 5.95 -42.34
N THR A 25 18.67 5.84 -42.62
CA THR A 25 19.72 6.36 -41.74
C THR A 25 19.62 7.87 -41.57
N ALA A 26 19.44 8.62 -42.64
CA ALA A 26 19.27 10.08 -42.58
C ALA A 26 18.00 10.49 -41.80
N ARG A 27 16.88 9.78 -41.99
CA ARG A 27 15.66 10.00 -41.25
C ARG A 27 15.83 9.72 -39.75
N THR A 28 16.53 8.64 -39.40
CA THR A 28 16.83 8.30 -38.00
C THR A 28 17.68 9.41 -37.37
N ASN A 29 18.73 9.88 -38.06
CA ASN A 29 19.55 10.97 -37.56
C ASN A 29 18.74 12.26 -37.36
N LEU A 30 17.84 12.57 -38.28
CA LEU A 30 16.96 13.73 -38.17
C LEU A 30 16.00 13.58 -36.98
N SER A 31 15.50 12.38 -36.71
CA SER A 31 14.60 12.14 -35.57
C SER A 31 15.28 12.43 -34.23
N TYR A 32 16.58 12.24 -34.12
CA TYR A 32 17.34 12.56 -32.90
C TYR A 32 17.50 14.08 -32.66
N CYS A 33 17.25 14.90 -33.65
CA CYS A 33 17.27 16.36 -33.50
C CYS A 33 16.05 16.89 -32.70
N THR A 34 15.06 16.04 -32.48
CA THR A 34 13.85 16.39 -31.70
C THR A 34 13.61 15.33 -30.64
N VAL A 35 13.91 15.66 -29.39
CA VAL A 35 13.63 14.79 -28.25
C VAL A 35 12.20 15.02 -27.76
N ARG A 36 11.40 13.97 -27.70
CA ARG A 36 10.00 14.01 -27.24
C ARG A 36 9.81 13.13 -26.02
N ALA A 37 8.89 13.54 -25.14
CA ALA A 37 8.45 12.70 -24.04
C ALA A 37 7.79 11.43 -24.57
N PRO A 38 8.15 10.24 -24.06
CA PRO A 38 7.59 8.96 -24.52
C PRO A 38 6.15 8.72 -24.04
N PHE A 39 5.70 9.46 -23.04
CA PHE A 39 4.35 9.39 -22.45
C PHE A 39 3.95 10.73 -21.85
N ASN A 40 2.65 10.89 -21.52
CA ASN A 40 2.14 12.05 -20.83
C ASN A 40 2.51 12.00 -19.34
N GLY A 41 2.94 13.12 -18.77
CA GLY A 41 3.36 13.21 -17.38
C GLY A 41 3.98 14.56 -17.06
N THR A 42 4.47 14.71 -15.84
CA THR A 42 5.16 15.91 -15.39
C THR A 42 6.65 15.80 -15.62
N ILE A 43 7.23 16.82 -16.26
CA ILE A 43 8.68 16.90 -16.51
C ILE A 43 9.39 17.56 -15.33
N SER A 44 10.53 17.00 -14.93
CA SER A 44 11.43 17.63 -13.96
C SER A 44 12.13 18.86 -14.56
N ARG A 45 12.96 19.52 -13.74
CA ARG A 45 13.86 20.56 -14.27
C ARG A 45 14.77 19.99 -15.35
N ASN A 46 15.15 20.83 -16.31
CA ASN A 46 16.21 20.51 -17.26
C ASN A 46 17.55 20.38 -16.51
N LEU A 47 18.34 19.39 -16.92
CA LEU A 47 19.70 19.15 -16.40
C LEU A 47 20.79 19.67 -17.35
N ALA A 48 20.38 20.08 -18.55
CA ALA A 48 21.26 20.70 -19.54
C ALA A 48 20.61 21.97 -20.09
N ASP A 49 21.35 23.06 -20.11
CA ASP A 49 20.88 24.35 -20.63
C ASP A 49 21.05 24.47 -22.14
N ALA A 50 20.29 25.37 -22.74
CA ALA A 50 20.46 25.69 -24.18
C ALA A 50 21.85 26.21 -24.44
N GLY A 51 22.54 25.61 -25.47
CA GLY A 51 23.93 25.89 -25.79
C GLY A 51 24.94 24.96 -25.14
N SER A 52 24.53 24.08 -24.21
CA SER A 52 25.41 23.07 -23.64
C SER A 52 25.79 22.02 -24.69
N TYR A 53 27.06 21.64 -24.72
CA TYR A 53 27.51 20.52 -25.54
C TYR A 53 27.16 19.20 -24.85
N ILE A 54 26.44 18.36 -25.56
CA ILE A 54 26.01 17.05 -25.07
C ILE A 54 26.57 15.97 -25.98
N ASN A 55 27.37 15.05 -25.39
CA ASN A 55 27.89 13.91 -26.10
C ASN A 55 27.41 12.61 -25.45
N GLY A 56 26.38 12.01 -26.01
CA GLY A 56 25.83 10.74 -25.58
C GLY A 56 26.55 9.49 -26.08
N SER A 57 27.62 9.66 -26.92
CA SER A 57 28.32 8.52 -27.54
C SER A 57 29.16 7.73 -26.54
N VAL A 58 29.62 8.34 -25.46
CA VAL A 58 30.52 7.71 -24.47
C VAL A 58 29.71 7.30 -23.22
N GLN A 59 28.83 8.16 -22.74
CA GLN A 59 27.96 7.90 -21.61
C GLN A 59 26.58 8.50 -21.86
N PRO A 60 25.48 7.82 -21.45
CA PRO A 60 24.14 8.39 -21.53
C PRO A 60 24.06 9.68 -20.73
N VAL A 61 23.52 10.74 -21.31
CA VAL A 61 23.29 12.01 -20.65
C VAL A 61 21.80 12.19 -20.42
N THR A 62 21.41 12.37 -19.15
CA THR A 62 20.03 12.65 -18.79
C THR A 62 19.73 14.13 -19.00
N LEU A 63 18.78 14.44 -19.88
CA LEU A 63 18.36 15.82 -20.16
C LEU A 63 17.31 16.30 -19.17
N ALA A 64 16.33 15.47 -18.89
CA ALA A 64 15.26 15.67 -17.94
C ALA A 64 14.63 14.32 -17.58
N THR A 65 13.90 14.27 -16.50
CA THR A 65 13.11 13.09 -16.09
C THR A 65 11.63 13.41 -16.27
N VAL A 66 10.90 12.49 -16.89
CA VAL A 66 9.45 12.59 -17.01
C VAL A 66 8.82 11.59 -16.05
N TYR A 67 7.94 12.07 -15.16
CA TYR A 67 7.21 11.26 -14.21
C TYR A 67 5.80 11.00 -14.73
N LYS A 68 5.39 9.74 -14.69
CA LYS A 68 4.00 9.37 -14.96
C LYS A 68 3.23 9.44 -13.65
N ASP A 69 2.42 10.47 -13.49
CA ASP A 69 1.78 10.88 -12.26
C ASP A 69 0.25 10.67 -12.21
N ASP A 70 -0.33 10.10 -13.28
CA ASP A 70 -1.74 9.74 -13.36
C ASP A 70 -2.13 8.65 -12.35
N HIS A 71 -1.20 7.79 -12.00
CA HIS A 71 -1.32 6.79 -10.94
C HIS A 71 0.03 6.54 -10.29
N LEU A 72 0.01 6.20 -9.02
CA LEU A 72 1.19 5.91 -8.22
C LEU A 72 1.12 4.49 -7.67
N TYR A 73 2.27 3.94 -7.37
CA TYR A 73 2.39 2.64 -6.73
C TYR A 73 2.97 2.81 -5.34
N SER A 74 2.30 2.19 -4.37
CA SER A 74 2.82 2.08 -3.01
C SER A 74 3.29 0.66 -2.76
N TYR A 75 4.56 0.51 -2.38
CA TYR A 75 5.17 -0.77 -2.03
C TYR A 75 5.24 -0.88 -0.51
N PHE A 76 4.84 -2.01 0.01
CA PHE A 76 4.90 -2.29 1.44
C PHE A 76 5.14 -3.77 1.69
N ASN A 77 5.66 -4.07 2.88
CA ASN A 77 5.97 -5.42 3.28
C ASN A 77 5.05 -5.86 4.41
N VAL A 78 4.57 -7.10 4.33
CA VAL A 78 3.76 -7.73 5.38
C VAL A 78 4.53 -8.94 5.89
N ALA A 79 4.63 -9.11 7.21
CA ALA A 79 5.28 -10.26 7.79
C ALA A 79 4.52 -11.56 7.42
N ASP A 80 5.25 -12.63 7.17
CA ASP A 80 4.72 -13.91 6.71
C ASP A 80 3.66 -14.49 7.67
N ASN A 81 3.91 -14.39 8.98
CA ASN A 81 2.99 -14.85 10.01
C ASN A 81 1.69 -14.03 10.03
N GLN A 82 1.75 -12.71 9.79
CA GLN A 82 0.57 -11.86 9.70
C GLN A 82 -0.22 -12.18 8.42
N TRP A 83 0.49 -12.39 7.33
CA TRP A 83 -0.12 -12.79 6.05
C TRP A 83 -0.85 -14.13 6.18
N LEU A 84 -0.21 -15.12 6.80
CA LEU A 84 -0.81 -16.43 7.04
C LEU A 84 -2.05 -16.33 7.95
N ALA A 85 -1.97 -15.55 9.04
CA ALA A 85 -3.11 -15.33 9.93
C ALA A 85 -4.29 -14.66 9.20
N MET A 86 -4.02 -13.75 8.27
CA MET A 86 -5.02 -13.10 7.44
C MET A 86 -5.70 -14.10 6.49
N LEU A 87 -4.94 -14.95 5.81
CA LEU A 87 -5.48 -16.00 4.94
C LEU A 87 -6.38 -16.97 5.70
N LEU A 88 -5.96 -17.40 6.89
CA LEU A 88 -6.74 -18.30 7.74
C LEU A 88 -8.06 -17.70 8.23
N GLN A 89 -8.11 -16.38 8.42
CA GLN A 89 -9.32 -15.69 8.87
C GLN A 89 -10.31 -15.38 7.74
N GLN A 90 -9.81 -15.11 6.56
CA GLN A 90 -10.65 -14.71 5.41
C GLN A 90 -11.01 -15.87 4.47
N GLY A 91 -10.41 -17.05 4.65
CA GLY A 91 -10.37 -18.05 3.59
C GLY A 91 -9.53 -17.54 2.42
N ASP A 92 -9.66 -18.12 1.24
CA ASP A 92 -8.84 -17.80 0.07
C ASP A 92 -9.08 -16.39 -0.55
N SER A 93 -9.79 -15.52 0.15
CA SER A 93 -10.12 -14.17 -0.35
C SER A 93 -9.09 -13.14 0.09
N ILE A 94 -8.13 -12.84 -0.77
CA ILE A 94 -7.19 -11.73 -0.58
C ILE A 94 -7.95 -10.40 -0.67
N PRO A 95 -7.78 -9.46 0.29
CA PRO A 95 -8.34 -8.13 0.17
C PRO A 95 -7.87 -7.45 -1.11
N LYS A 96 -8.81 -6.97 -1.92
CA LYS A 96 -8.48 -6.28 -3.17
C LYS A 96 -8.22 -4.79 -2.99
N GLN A 97 -8.61 -4.24 -1.84
CA GLN A 97 -8.52 -2.83 -1.54
C GLN A 97 -7.80 -2.59 -0.22
N VAL A 98 -7.01 -1.54 -0.18
CA VAL A 98 -6.32 -1.03 0.99
C VAL A 98 -6.57 0.46 1.11
N ASN A 99 -6.46 1.00 2.32
CA ASN A 99 -6.49 2.44 2.55
C ASN A 99 -5.06 2.94 2.73
N VAL A 100 -4.69 3.92 1.92
CA VAL A 100 -3.41 4.60 1.99
C VAL A 100 -3.63 5.95 2.62
N SER A 101 -3.00 6.18 3.76
CA SER A 101 -3.11 7.41 4.55
C SER A 101 -1.81 8.21 4.45
N LEU A 102 -1.95 9.51 4.20
CA LEU A 102 -0.83 10.45 4.16
C LEU A 102 -0.96 11.47 5.29
N GLY A 103 0.19 11.93 5.75
CA GLY A 103 0.29 12.93 6.80
C GLY A 103 0.22 12.35 8.20
N LYS A 104 0.51 13.21 9.18
CA LYS A 104 0.38 12.89 10.59
C LYS A 104 -1.11 12.73 10.89
N ASP A 105 -1.49 11.65 11.54
CA ASP A 105 -2.87 11.32 11.90
C ASP A 105 -3.80 10.95 10.73
N GLY A 106 -3.25 10.63 9.53
CA GLY A 106 -4.05 10.13 8.41
C GLY A 106 -5.03 11.16 7.84
N ILE A 107 -4.64 12.43 7.75
CA ILE A 107 -5.48 13.54 7.27
C ILE A 107 -6.03 13.27 5.86
N LEU A 108 -5.23 12.64 5.01
CA LEU A 108 -5.63 12.30 3.64
C LEU A 108 -5.68 10.78 3.49
N ASN A 109 -6.85 10.28 3.13
CA ASN A 109 -7.08 8.85 2.91
C ASN A 109 -7.46 8.59 1.45
N TYR A 110 -6.73 7.71 0.80
CA TYR A 110 -6.95 7.31 -0.57
C TYR A 110 -7.19 5.79 -0.63
N PRO A 111 -8.28 5.36 -1.26
CA PRO A 111 -8.46 3.94 -1.56
C PRO A 111 -7.46 3.53 -2.63
N ALA A 112 -6.79 2.41 -2.42
CA ALA A 112 -5.86 1.83 -3.37
C ALA A 112 -6.23 0.37 -3.66
N GLN A 113 -5.88 -0.09 -4.84
CA GLN A 113 -6.12 -1.46 -5.26
C GLN A 113 -4.84 -2.28 -5.18
N LEU A 114 -4.90 -3.45 -4.56
CA LEU A 114 -3.80 -4.40 -4.60
C LEU A 114 -3.71 -4.98 -6.01
N ASP A 115 -2.59 -4.76 -6.68
CA ASP A 115 -2.36 -5.23 -8.04
C ASP A 115 -1.19 -6.22 -8.15
N TYR A 116 -0.36 -6.31 -7.12
CA TYR A 116 0.75 -7.26 -7.09
C TYR A 116 1.00 -7.79 -5.68
N LEU A 117 1.22 -9.08 -5.60
CA LEU A 117 1.67 -9.81 -4.43
C LEU A 117 2.89 -10.64 -4.82
N SER A 118 3.99 -10.50 -4.08
CA SER A 118 5.17 -11.33 -4.32
C SER A 118 4.83 -12.81 -4.17
N PRO A 119 5.23 -13.68 -5.11
CA PRO A 119 5.06 -15.12 -4.96
C PRO A 119 6.03 -15.73 -3.93
N ASN A 120 7.03 -14.99 -3.49
CA ASN A 120 8.08 -15.43 -2.58
C ASN A 120 8.11 -14.57 -1.33
N VAL A 121 8.40 -15.20 -0.19
CA VAL A 121 8.80 -14.51 1.04
C VAL A 121 10.29 -14.15 0.92
N ASP A 122 10.66 -12.94 1.25
CA ASP A 122 12.07 -12.56 1.40
C ASP A 122 12.63 -13.23 2.66
N LEU A 123 13.56 -14.14 2.47
CA LEU A 123 14.15 -14.95 3.55
C LEU A 123 14.98 -14.13 4.55
N ASN A 124 15.46 -12.94 4.16
CA ASN A 124 16.24 -12.09 5.05
C ASN A 124 15.36 -11.32 6.03
N THR A 125 14.15 -10.99 5.61
CA THR A 125 13.22 -10.17 6.40
C THR A 125 12.00 -10.92 6.90
N GLY A 126 11.71 -12.11 6.36
CA GLY A 126 10.50 -12.87 6.66
C GLY A 126 9.23 -12.14 6.21
N THR A 127 9.30 -11.36 5.12
CA THR A 127 8.17 -10.55 4.66
C THR A 127 7.80 -10.82 3.21
N LEU A 128 6.52 -10.60 2.87
CA LEU A 128 6.05 -10.55 1.50
C LEU A 128 5.95 -9.09 1.03
N ASN A 129 6.46 -8.84 -0.16
CA ASN A 129 6.32 -7.53 -0.79
C ASN A 129 4.98 -7.45 -1.52
N ILE A 130 4.23 -6.41 -1.24
CA ILE A 130 2.91 -6.15 -1.81
C ILE A 130 2.93 -4.77 -2.46
N ARG A 131 2.19 -4.63 -3.56
CA ARG A 131 2.05 -3.36 -4.25
C ARG A 131 0.58 -2.99 -4.33
N ALA A 132 0.28 -1.73 -4.03
CA ALA A 132 -1.02 -1.13 -4.23
C ALA A 132 -0.92 0.01 -5.24
N ARG A 133 -1.89 0.07 -6.14
CA ARG A 133 -2.04 1.14 -7.12
C ARG A 133 -3.01 2.18 -6.59
N LEU A 134 -2.59 3.44 -6.63
CA LEU A 134 -3.38 4.63 -6.28
C LEU A 134 -3.64 5.43 -7.54
N ASP A 135 -4.88 5.81 -7.78
CA ASP A 135 -5.21 6.78 -8.83
C ASP A 135 -4.97 8.21 -8.31
N ASN A 136 -4.35 9.03 -9.14
CA ASN A 136 -3.96 10.40 -8.80
C ASN A 136 -4.51 11.43 -9.82
N PRO A 137 -5.83 11.50 -9.99
CA PRO A 137 -6.45 12.32 -11.05
C PRO A 137 -6.21 13.83 -10.88
N LYS A 138 -5.86 14.26 -9.67
CA LYS A 138 -5.60 15.68 -9.36
C LYS A 138 -4.10 16.03 -9.37
N GLY A 139 -3.21 15.06 -9.56
CA GLY A 139 -1.75 15.27 -9.51
C GLY A 139 -1.23 15.76 -8.15
N ILE A 140 -1.97 15.53 -7.05
CA ILE A 140 -1.59 16.02 -5.72
C ILE A 140 -0.55 15.11 -5.06
N LEU A 141 -0.58 13.82 -5.38
CA LEU A 141 0.34 12.85 -4.81
C LEU A 141 1.62 12.85 -5.62
N GLU A 142 2.74 12.97 -4.93
CA GLU A 142 4.06 12.92 -5.52
C GLU A 142 4.79 11.62 -5.18
N SER A 143 5.65 11.17 -6.08
CA SER A 143 6.52 10.02 -5.83
C SER A 143 7.55 10.34 -4.73
N GLY A 144 7.77 9.39 -3.83
CA GLY A 144 8.71 9.55 -2.71
C GLY A 144 8.06 9.97 -1.38
N LEU A 145 6.74 10.20 -1.36
CA LEU A 145 6.03 10.46 -0.12
C LEU A 145 5.97 9.20 0.76
N TYR A 146 6.15 9.41 2.07
CA TYR A 146 5.90 8.35 3.05
C TYR A 146 4.41 8.21 3.31
N VAL A 147 3.92 6.97 3.26
CA VAL A 147 2.51 6.65 3.43
C VAL A 147 2.33 5.56 4.48
N SER A 148 1.20 5.62 5.19
CA SER A 148 0.74 4.54 6.06
C SER A 148 -0.33 3.74 5.35
N ILE A 149 -0.21 2.42 5.36
CA ILE A 149 -1.14 1.54 4.67
C ILE A 149 -1.92 0.72 5.69
N THR A 150 -3.24 0.82 5.60
CA THR A 150 -4.14 -0.01 6.38
C THR A 150 -4.76 -1.07 5.47
N LEU A 151 -4.40 -2.32 5.74
CA LEU A 151 -4.94 -3.49 5.06
C LEU A 151 -6.08 -4.07 5.91
N PRO A 152 -7.34 -3.84 5.57
CA PRO A 152 -8.46 -4.40 6.31
C PRO A 152 -8.58 -5.90 6.00
N TYR A 153 -8.52 -6.72 7.01
CA TYR A 153 -8.71 -8.16 6.87
C TYR A 153 -9.65 -8.70 7.94
N GLY A 154 -10.53 -9.62 7.55
CA GLY A 154 -11.50 -10.23 8.45
C GLY A 154 -12.57 -9.26 8.96
N LYS A 155 -13.78 -9.76 9.07
CA LYS A 155 -14.87 -9.10 9.76
C LYS A 155 -15.40 -10.05 10.82
N GLN A 156 -15.16 -9.77 12.06
CA GLN A 156 -15.78 -10.53 13.15
C GLN A 156 -17.13 -9.94 13.46
N LYS A 157 -18.18 -10.68 13.12
CA LYS A 157 -19.54 -10.31 13.50
C LYS A 157 -19.71 -10.51 15.02
N ASN A 158 -20.41 -9.57 15.67
CA ASN A 158 -20.71 -9.63 17.11
C ASN A 158 -19.47 -9.59 18.04
N ALA A 159 -18.40 -8.91 17.63
CA ALA A 159 -17.27 -8.67 18.51
C ALA A 159 -17.67 -7.75 19.66
N ILE A 160 -17.34 -8.12 20.88
CA ILE A 160 -17.52 -7.28 22.05
C ILE A 160 -16.33 -6.33 22.11
N LEU A 161 -16.61 -5.04 22.06
CA LEU A 161 -15.61 -3.97 22.16
C LEU A 161 -15.88 -3.16 23.41
N ILE A 162 -14.86 -3.01 24.24
CA ILE A 162 -14.96 -2.18 25.45
C ILE A 162 -13.78 -1.20 25.49
N PRO A 163 -13.92 -0.05 26.17
CA PRO A 163 -12.79 0.86 26.36
C PRO A 163 -11.60 0.14 27.04
N ASP A 164 -10.41 0.26 26.49
CA ASP A 164 -9.20 -0.36 27.06
C ASP A 164 -8.94 0.11 28.50
N ALA A 165 -9.32 1.36 28.81
CA ALA A 165 -9.28 1.92 30.15
C ALA A 165 -10.20 1.21 31.18
N SER A 166 -11.15 0.39 30.72
CA SER A 166 -12.04 -0.40 31.58
C SER A 166 -11.46 -1.77 31.93
N ILE A 167 -10.28 -2.10 31.41
CA ILE A 167 -9.62 -3.38 31.61
C ILE A 167 -8.52 -3.22 32.66
N GLY A 168 -8.65 -3.96 33.76
CA GLY A 168 -7.57 -4.08 34.73
C GLY A 168 -6.56 -5.17 34.36
N THR A 169 -5.38 -5.09 34.97
CA THR A 169 -4.34 -6.13 34.81
C THR A 169 -3.85 -6.52 36.20
N ASP A 170 -3.73 -7.80 36.43
CA ASP A 170 -3.13 -8.37 37.64
C ASP A 170 -2.12 -9.48 37.30
N GLN A 171 -1.70 -10.24 38.31
CA GLN A 171 -0.74 -11.31 38.12
C GLN A 171 -1.29 -12.51 37.30
N LEU A 172 -2.60 -12.66 37.24
CA LEU A 172 -3.30 -13.74 36.54
C LEU A 172 -3.70 -13.35 35.11
N GLY A 173 -3.60 -12.06 34.75
CA GLY A 173 -3.92 -11.59 33.41
C GLY A 173 -4.80 -10.35 33.36
N LYS A 174 -5.67 -10.27 32.36
CA LYS A 174 -6.62 -9.18 32.16
C LYS A 174 -7.95 -9.49 32.81
N TYR A 175 -8.58 -8.46 33.42
CA TYR A 175 -9.86 -8.60 34.07
C TYR A 175 -10.76 -7.39 33.87
N VAL A 176 -12.06 -7.59 34.10
CA VAL A 176 -13.07 -6.54 34.16
C VAL A 176 -13.93 -6.73 35.40
N TYR A 177 -14.55 -5.65 35.87
CA TYR A 177 -15.58 -5.70 36.89
C TYR A 177 -16.95 -5.74 36.23
N VAL A 178 -17.60 -6.89 36.27
CA VAL A 178 -18.97 -7.09 35.77
C VAL A 178 -19.96 -6.76 36.88
N VAL A 179 -21.07 -6.11 36.56
CA VAL A 179 -22.10 -5.70 37.48
C VAL A 179 -23.35 -6.55 37.24
N ASN A 180 -23.82 -7.26 38.26
CA ASN A 180 -25.05 -8.06 38.18
C ASN A 180 -26.31 -7.19 38.31
N ASP A 181 -27.49 -7.82 38.21
CA ASP A 181 -28.79 -7.13 38.32
C ASP A 181 -29.07 -6.55 39.71
N SER A 182 -28.37 -7.00 40.74
CA SER A 182 -28.42 -6.48 42.11
C SER A 182 -27.42 -5.38 42.40
N ASP A 183 -26.76 -4.84 41.38
CA ASP A 183 -25.71 -3.83 41.44
C ASP A 183 -24.47 -4.24 42.27
N ILE A 184 -24.21 -5.55 42.32
CA ILE A 184 -23.02 -6.10 42.96
C ILE A 184 -21.95 -6.34 41.89
N VAL A 185 -20.73 -5.93 42.20
CA VAL A 185 -19.59 -6.07 41.35
C VAL A 185 -18.96 -7.43 41.49
N HIS A 186 -18.70 -8.07 40.36
CA HIS A 186 -17.96 -9.33 40.27
C HIS A 186 -16.69 -9.14 39.47
N TYR A 187 -15.58 -9.53 40.05
CA TYR A 187 -14.29 -9.60 39.35
C TYR A 187 -14.30 -10.82 38.43
N ARG A 188 -13.93 -10.57 37.14
CA ARG A 188 -13.91 -11.64 36.14
C ARG A 188 -12.71 -11.50 35.22
N HIS A 189 -11.96 -12.59 35.07
CA HIS A 189 -10.91 -12.68 34.06
C HIS A 189 -11.50 -12.72 32.67
N ILE A 190 -10.78 -12.07 31.73
CA ILE A 190 -11.16 -11.98 30.33
C ILE A 190 -9.97 -12.29 29.45
N GLU A 191 -10.25 -12.83 28.28
CA GLU A 191 -9.28 -12.90 27.20
C GLU A 191 -9.47 -11.73 26.24
N THR A 192 -8.42 -10.93 26.07
CA THR A 192 -8.44 -9.77 25.20
C THR A 192 -7.91 -10.10 23.81
N GLY A 193 -8.46 -9.43 22.82
CA GLY A 193 -8.00 -9.45 21.44
C GLY A 193 -7.23 -8.17 21.06
N GLN A 194 -7.38 -7.77 19.82
CA GLN A 194 -6.73 -6.59 19.26
C GLN A 194 -7.28 -5.29 19.83
N LEU A 195 -6.43 -4.26 19.89
CA LEU A 195 -6.86 -2.88 20.11
C LEU A 195 -7.38 -2.32 18.78
N ILE A 196 -8.61 -1.79 18.80
CA ILE A 196 -9.25 -1.23 17.61
C ILE A 196 -9.32 0.28 17.78
N GLY A 197 -8.70 0.99 16.87
CA GLY A 197 -8.42 2.40 17.09
C GLY A 197 -7.52 2.58 18.31
N ASP A 198 -7.56 3.76 18.92
CA ASP A 198 -6.69 4.07 20.06
C ASP A 198 -7.31 3.79 21.42
N SER A 199 -8.56 3.29 21.47
CA SER A 199 -9.31 3.27 22.72
C SER A 199 -10.16 2.02 22.99
N LEU A 200 -10.48 1.22 21.98
CA LEU A 200 -11.36 0.07 22.12
C LEU A 200 -10.59 -1.25 22.05
N ARG A 201 -10.78 -2.10 23.02
CA ARG A 201 -10.21 -3.45 23.08
C ARG A 201 -11.28 -4.50 22.78
N GLN A 202 -10.97 -5.41 21.90
CA GLN A 202 -11.79 -6.58 21.64
C GLN A 202 -11.70 -7.56 22.82
N ILE A 203 -12.85 -8.12 23.22
CA ILE A 203 -12.92 -9.21 24.19
C ILE A 203 -13.24 -10.50 23.43
N LYS A 204 -12.35 -11.49 23.56
CA LYS A 204 -12.52 -12.81 22.96
C LYS A 204 -13.37 -13.73 23.80
N GLN A 205 -13.13 -13.72 25.13
CA GLN A 205 -13.83 -14.56 26.11
C GLN A 205 -13.97 -13.84 27.45
N GLY A 206 -15.01 -14.23 28.22
CA GLY A 206 -15.20 -13.78 29.59
C GLY A 206 -16.23 -12.66 29.77
N LEU A 207 -16.79 -12.12 28.68
CA LEU A 207 -17.85 -11.11 28.77
C LEU A 207 -18.95 -11.40 27.73
N SER A 208 -20.21 -11.21 28.12
CA SER A 208 -21.37 -11.36 27.23
C SER A 208 -21.89 -10.00 26.75
N PRO A 209 -22.53 -9.92 25.56
CA PRO A 209 -22.92 -8.64 24.94
C PRO A 209 -23.92 -7.82 25.79
N GLN A 210 -24.68 -8.46 26.70
CA GLN A 210 -25.70 -7.82 27.48
C GLN A 210 -25.27 -7.54 28.94
N GLU A 211 -24.04 -7.93 29.30
CA GLU A 211 -23.56 -7.74 30.66
C GLU A 211 -23.11 -6.29 30.87
N ARG A 212 -23.46 -5.76 32.05
CA ARG A 212 -23.01 -4.44 32.51
C ARG A 212 -21.61 -4.57 33.11
N TYR A 213 -20.74 -3.64 32.85
CA TYR A 213 -19.38 -3.60 33.40
C TYR A 213 -19.01 -2.18 33.84
N ALA A 214 -18.05 -2.08 34.77
CA ALA A 214 -17.55 -0.79 35.25
C ALA A 214 -16.58 -0.17 34.23
N THR A 215 -16.89 1.05 33.77
CA THR A 215 -16.06 1.79 32.78
C THR A 215 -15.09 2.77 33.44
N LYS A 216 -15.37 3.22 34.64
CA LYS A 216 -14.60 4.22 35.39
C LYS A 216 -14.35 3.79 36.83
N ALA A 217 -13.38 4.44 37.44
CA ALA A 217 -13.10 4.27 38.90
C ALA A 217 -12.64 2.85 39.29
N LEU A 218 -11.98 2.10 38.44
CA LEU A 218 -11.52 0.73 38.71
C LEU A 218 -10.71 0.60 40.01
N MET A 219 -9.99 1.63 40.41
CA MET A 219 -9.23 1.66 41.66
C MET A 219 -10.10 1.71 42.93
N LYS A 220 -11.34 2.16 42.82
CA LYS A 220 -12.29 2.29 43.94
C LYS A 220 -13.25 1.10 44.04
N VAL A 221 -13.33 0.32 42.99
CA VAL A 221 -14.27 -0.83 42.90
C VAL A 221 -13.57 -2.10 43.38
N ARG A 222 -14.27 -2.90 44.18
CA ARG A 222 -13.80 -4.21 44.69
C ARG A 222 -14.81 -5.28 44.44
N ASN A 223 -14.33 -6.51 44.34
CA ASN A 223 -15.23 -7.68 44.24
C ASN A 223 -16.20 -7.76 45.42
N GLY A 224 -17.48 -8.00 45.13
CA GLY A 224 -18.55 -8.08 46.15
C GLY A 224 -19.10 -6.74 46.60
N MET A 225 -18.56 -5.62 46.10
CA MET A 225 -19.03 -4.28 46.45
C MET A 225 -20.35 -3.96 45.73
N ARG A 226 -21.31 -3.38 46.45
CA ARG A 226 -22.51 -2.81 45.85
C ARG A 226 -22.21 -1.40 45.35
N ILE A 227 -22.59 -1.09 44.13
CA ILE A 227 -22.36 0.21 43.49
C ILE A 227 -23.71 0.85 43.12
N ASN A 228 -23.70 2.19 43.03
CA ASN A 228 -24.77 2.94 42.40
C ASN A 228 -24.33 3.27 40.97
N PRO A 229 -24.86 2.58 39.96
CA PRO A 229 -24.46 2.87 38.57
C PRO A 229 -24.96 4.25 38.17
N VAL A 230 -24.05 5.09 37.70
CA VAL A 230 -24.40 6.35 37.03
C VAL A 230 -24.36 6.05 35.54
N GLN A 231 -25.48 6.23 34.86
CA GLN A 231 -25.60 6.06 33.41
C GLN A 231 -24.96 7.21 32.67
#